data_c94ec7498e0df525a3430e91cb6b140f
#
_entry.id   c94ec7498e0df525a3430e91cb6b140f
#
_cell.length_a   1.000
_cell.length_b   1.000
_cell.length_c   1.000
_cell.angle_alpha   90.00
_cell.angle_beta   90.00
_cell.angle_gamma   90.00
#
_symmetry.space_group_name_H-M   'P 1'
#
loop_
_entity.id
_entity.type
_entity.pdbx_description
1 polymer ?
#
loop_
_entity_poly.entity_id
_entity_poly.type
_entity_poly.pdbx_seq_one_letter_code
_entity_poly.pdbx_strand_id
1 'polypeptide(L)'
;MSALEDRQRLLSLAIFPVLIAIGAVLDMDIFYAAVLGALLAARAAFAGDRKAARGLTAAILVWVILLPFFHPSGGGIIDDAVLALARCGMALGLNIVVGFAGLLDLGYVAFFALGALSAGWLMSGFFTDASVHIAVDSTVGNLPGIHVNFLIVVVAAIVLCTVAGMLIGLPTLRLRGDYIGIVTLAFGEIIGRIVVNGDEIRFGDSKLTNGRRGITPVDKVKLPGLDQFGALDVRPWYWLALGLVVLALIVNFRLRDSRLGRAWIALREDEEAAASIGVPLARTKLLAYGTGAAFGGMSGAFIASFLNTVNADQFQFSFSIFILAMIVVGGLGSIWGVIIGAITLSFINDRLIPDVLDNVPSKVGLDFDLAELSFGIFGFLLVIMMLLRPEGLFPERRRRLELSKGVRAGATAGVSVFEARA
;
A
#
# COMPACT_ATOMS: atom_id res chain seq x y z
N MET A 1 -6.09 21.99 26.56
CA MET A 1 -6.21 21.45 25.19
C MET A 1 -5.38 22.24 24.18
N SER A 2 -5.29 23.54 24.25
CA SER A 2 -4.48 24.39 23.33
C SER A 2 -2.97 24.10 23.36
N ALA A 3 -2.37 23.93 24.53
CA ALA A 3 -0.92 23.74 24.67
C ALA A 3 -0.38 22.41 24.12
N LEU A 4 -1.18 21.36 24.12
CA LEU A 4 -0.81 20.06 23.51
C LEU A 4 -0.97 20.08 21.97
N GLU A 5 -1.97 20.80 21.47
CA GLU A 5 -2.14 21.03 20.03
C GLU A 5 -1.03 21.92 19.47
N ASP A 6 -0.59 22.94 20.21
CA ASP A 6 0.52 23.79 19.81
C ASP A 6 1.88 23.06 19.86
N ARG A 7 2.11 22.19 20.85
CA ARG A 7 3.30 21.32 20.89
C ARG A 7 3.35 20.33 19.73
N GLN A 8 2.22 19.76 19.33
CA GLN A 8 2.16 18.84 18.18
C GLN A 8 2.33 19.57 16.84
N ARG A 9 1.83 20.82 16.75
CA ARG A 9 2.09 21.68 15.58
C ARG A 9 3.57 22.08 15.51
N LEU A 10 4.19 22.41 16.62
CA LEU A 10 5.62 22.73 16.71
C LEU A 10 6.51 21.51 16.39
N LEU A 11 6.14 20.31 16.85
CA LEU A 11 6.87 19.08 16.51
C LEU A 11 6.74 18.71 15.04
N SER A 12 5.56 18.86 14.44
CA SER A 12 5.40 18.64 12.99
C SER A 12 6.11 19.70 12.15
N LEU A 13 6.21 20.95 12.65
CA LEU A 13 7.01 22.01 12.05
C LEU A 13 8.51 21.83 12.26
N ALA A 14 8.95 21.23 13.38
CA ALA A 14 10.37 20.96 13.65
C ALA A 14 10.92 19.77 12.83
N ILE A 15 10.09 18.83 12.41
CA ILE A 15 10.48 17.77 11.45
C ILE A 15 10.82 18.37 10.08
N PHE A 16 10.23 19.50 9.74
CA PHE A 16 10.39 20.22 8.48
C PHE A 16 11.84 20.70 8.23
N PRO A 17 12.47 21.50 9.11
CA PRO A 17 13.85 21.93 8.91
C PRO A 17 14.87 20.81 9.07
N VAL A 18 14.57 19.77 9.85
CA VAL A 18 15.44 18.61 10.00
C VAL A 18 15.48 17.80 8.71
N LEU A 19 14.35 17.56 8.04
CA LEU A 19 14.31 16.89 6.74
C LEU A 19 14.95 17.72 5.64
N ILE A 20 14.80 19.05 5.65
CA ILE A 20 15.47 19.95 4.71
C ILE A 20 16.98 19.98 4.97
N ALA A 21 17.41 20.04 6.23
CA ALA A 21 18.84 20.05 6.58
C ALA A 21 19.51 18.71 6.23
N ILE A 22 18.83 17.60 6.44
CA ILE A 22 19.29 16.28 6.01
C ILE A 22 19.37 16.21 4.48
N GLY A 23 18.37 16.72 3.76
CA GLY A 23 18.33 16.77 2.32
C GLY A 23 19.40 17.67 1.69
N ALA A 24 19.71 18.81 2.33
CA ALA A 24 20.74 19.74 1.87
C ALA A 24 22.17 19.22 2.07
N VAL A 25 22.35 18.26 2.99
CA VAL A 25 23.68 17.67 3.31
C VAL A 25 23.96 16.40 2.47
N LEU A 26 22.92 15.71 2.00
CA LEU A 26 23.05 14.34 1.53
C LEU A 26 22.93 14.12 0.03
N ASP A 27 22.32 14.92 -0.74
CA ASP A 27 22.26 14.88 -2.22
C ASP A 27 20.98 15.59 -2.73
N MET A 28 21.03 16.09 -3.98
CA MET A 28 19.88 16.77 -4.60
C MET A 28 18.61 15.92 -4.62
N ASP A 29 18.77 14.62 -4.71
CA ASP A 29 17.69 13.64 -4.79
C ASP A 29 16.86 13.52 -3.51
N ILE A 30 17.54 13.53 -2.36
CA ILE A 30 16.94 13.54 -1.05
C ILE A 30 16.21 14.86 -0.76
N PHE A 31 16.71 15.96 -1.33
CA PHE A 31 16.06 17.27 -1.19
C PHE A 31 14.64 17.28 -1.74
N TYR A 32 14.39 16.68 -2.90
CA TYR A 32 13.05 16.66 -3.50
C TYR A 32 12.05 15.79 -2.71
N ALA A 33 12.51 14.65 -2.19
CA ALA A 33 11.69 13.81 -1.32
C ALA A 33 11.40 14.51 0.03
N ALA A 34 12.38 15.23 0.58
CA ALA A 34 12.22 16.03 1.78
C ALA A 34 11.21 17.18 1.59
N VAL A 35 11.24 17.86 0.44
CA VAL A 35 10.28 18.93 0.11
C VAL A 35 8.86 18.36 0.01
N LEU A 36 8.67 17.20 -0.63
CA LEU A 36 7.36 16.55 -0.69
C LEU A 36 6.87 16.15 0.70
N GLY A 37 7.73 15.50 1.49
CA GLY A 37 7.42 15.12 2.87
C GLY A 37 7.04 16.33 3.72
N ALA A 38 7.76 17.43 3.54
CA ALA A 38 7.53 18.69 4.20
C ALA A 38 6.19 19.32 3.84
N LEU A 39 5.82 19.33 2.56
CA LEU A 39 4.51 19.82 2.10
C LEU A 39 3.36 18.96 2.64
N LEU A 40 3.54 17.64 2.67
CA LEU A 40 2.56 16.71 3.21
C LEU A 40 2.38 16.91 4.73
N ALA A 41 3.46 17.07 5.48
CA ALA A 41 3.44 17.36 6.92
C ALA A 41 2.77 18.71 7.21
N ALA A 42 3.10 19.77 6.45
CA ALA A 42 2.48 21.08 6.58
C ALA A 42 0.98 20.99 6.30
N ARG A 43 0.55 20.26 5.25
CA ARG A 43 -0.87 20.05 4.96
C ARG A 43 -1.60 19.39 6.12
N ALA A 44 -0.98 18.41 6.77
CA ALA A 44 -1.56 17.73 7.91
C ALA A 44 -1.66 18.68 9.15
N ALA A 45 -0.64 19.49 9.38
CA ALA A 45 -0.63 20.47 10.46
C ALA A 45 -1.72 21.53 10.29
N PHE A 46 -1.94 22.01 9.06
CA PHE A 46 -2.96 23.02 8.74
C PHE A 46 -4.33 22.42 8.34
N ALA A 47 -4.61 21.17 8.65
CA ALA A 47 -5.89 20.54 8.33
C ALA A 47 -7.13 21.23 8.93
N GLY A 48 -6.95 22.08 9.93
CA GLY A 48 -7.99 22.91 10.56
C GLY A 48 -8.40 24.13 9.72
N ASP A 49 -7.48 24.69 8.96
CA ASP A 49 -7.73 25.83 8.07
C ASP A 49 -7.99 25.31 6.64
N ARG A 50 -9.25 25.43 6.18
CA ARG A 50 -9.67 24.94 4.86
C ARG A 50 -8.96 25.65 3.72
N LYS A 51 -8.59 26.93 3.87
CA LYS A 51 -7.91 27.71 2.82
C LYS A 51 -6.44 27.27 2.71
N ALA A 52 -5.72 27.22 3.84
CA ALA A 52 -4.34 26.77 3.89
C ALA A 52 -4.21 25.30 3.45
N ALA A 53 -5.09 24.41 3.91
CA ALA A 53 -5.10 23.00 3.50
C ALA A 53 -5.35 22.81 1.98
N ARG A 54 -6.20 23.64 1.37
CA ARG A 54 -6.43 23.60 -0.10
C ARG A 54 -5.20 24.10 -0.86
N GLY A 55 -4.60 25.20 -0.43
CA GLY A 55 -3.38 25.75 -1.04
C GLY A 55 -2.22 24.76 -0.99
N LEU A 56 -1.99 24.13 0.17
CA LEU A 56 -0.97 23.11 0.33
C LEU A 56 -1.26 21.84 -0.49
N THR A 57 -2.54 21.44 -0.61
CA THR A 57 -2.91 20.32 -1.50
C THR A 57 -2.61 20.64 -2.96
N ALA A 58 -2.91 21.86 -3.41
CA ALA A 58 -2.58 22.30 -4.77
C ALA A 58 -1.05 22.33 -4.99
N ALA A 59 -0.28 22.83 -4.03
CA ALA A 59 1.18 22.84 -4.10
C ALA A 59 1.77 21.41 -4.18
N ILE A 60 1.23 20.46 -3.41
CA ILE A 60 1.63 19.04 -3.48
C ILE A 60 1.31 18.46 -4.86
N LEU A 61 0.12 18.71 -5.38
CA LEU A 61 -0.26 18.22 -6.71
C LEU A 61 0.63 18.80 -7.80
N VAL A 62 0.91 20.10 -7.76
CA VAL A 62 1.83 20.75 -8.70
C VAL A 62 3.22 20.14 -8.58
N TRP A 63 3.74 19.93 -7.38
CA TRP A 63 5.05 19.32 -7.15
C TRP A 63 5.13 17.89 -7.71
N VAL A 64 4.16 17.05 -7.39
CA VAL A 64 4.07 15.67 -7.89
C VAL A 64 3.98 15.64 -9.42
N ILE A 65 3.21 16.56 -10.03
CA ILE A 65 3.14 16.69 -11.49
C ILE A 65 4.46 17.14 -12.10
N LEU A 66 5.19 18.03 -11.47
CA LEU A 66 6.43 18.58 -12.01
C LEU A 66 7.65 17.67 -11.77
N LEU A 67 7.59 16.73 -10.83
CA LEU A 67 8.73 15.88 -10.45
C LEU A 67 9.44 15.21 -11.65
N PRO A 68 8.76 14.56 -12.62
CA PRO A 68 9.44 13.91 -13.73
C PRO A 68 10.09 14.88 -14.74
N PHE A 69 9.81 16.19 -14.66
CA PHE A 69 10.42 17.20 -15.51
C PHE A 69 11.76 17.71 -14.95
N PHE A 70 11.94 17.66 -13.64
CA PHE A 70 13.17 18.09 -12.97
C PHE A 70 14.27 17.02 -12.97
N HIS A 71 13.90 15.75 -13.21
CA HIS A 71 14.85 14.64 -13.20
C HIS A 71 15.00 14.02 -14.59
N PRO A 72 16.24 13.77 -15.04
CA PRO A 72 16.45 13.01 -16.26
C PRO A 72 15.97 11.57 -16.09
N SER A 73 15.40 11.00 -17.15
CA SER A 73 15.08 9.58 -17.22
C SER A 73 16.35 8.76 -17.00
N GLY A 74 16.37 7.92 -15.98
CA GLY A 74 17.53 7.07 -15.63
C GLY A 74 18.21 7.41 -14.29
N GLY A 75 17.70 8.38 -13.52
CA GLY A 75 18.28 8.79 -12.24
C GLY A 75 17.82 8.01 -11.00
N GLY A 76 17.17 6.85 -11.15
CA GLY A 76 16.69 6.02 -10.02
C GLY A 76 15.52 6.61 -9.23
N ILE A 77 15.44 7.95 -9.05
CA ILE A 77 14.36 8.61 -8.29
C ILE A 77 12.99 8.39 -8.90
N ILE A 78 12.87 8.45 -10.21
CA ILE A 78 11.58 8.25 -10.88
C ILE A 78 11.17 6.79 -10.74
N ASP A 79 12.11 5.85 -10.79
CA ASP A 79 11.85 4.42 -10.56
C ASP A 79 11.32 4.18 -9.15
N ASP A 80 11.98 4.75 -8.13
CA ASP A 80 11.56 4.66 -6.73
C ASP A 80 10.20 5.33 -6.51
N ALA A 81 9.96 6.48 -7.17
CA ALA A 81 8.68 7.16 -7.11
C ALA A 81 7.54 6.32 -7.76
N VAL A 82 7.81 5.61 -8.85
CA VAL A 82 6.86 4.68 -9.48
C VAL A 82 6.52 3.55 -8.53
N LEU A 83 7.53 2.93 -7.89
CA LEU A 83 7.31 1.86 -6.90
C LEU A 83 6.56 2.38 -5.66
N ALA A 84 6.93 3.57 -5.16
CA ALA A 84 6.24 4.20 -4.03
C ALA A 84 4.77 4.49 -4.34
N LEU A 85 4.45 4.98 -5.54
CA LEU A 85 3.07 5.19 -6.00
C LEU A 85 2.30 3.86 -6.08
N ALA A 86 2.89 2.80 -6.62
CA ALA A 86 2.25 1.49 -6.69
C ALA A 86 1.96 0.93 -5.29
N ARG A 87 2.92 1.04 -4.35
CA ARG A 87 2.73 0.66 -2.94
C ARG A 87 1.68 1.54 -2.25
N CYS A 88 1.60 2.82 -2.60
CA CYS A 88 0.54 3.72 -2.12
C CYS A 88 -0.85 3.20 -2.55
N GLY A 89 -0.99 2.73 -3.78
CA GLY A 89 -2.22 2.06 -4.26
C GLY A 89 -2.59 0.84 -3.41
N MET A 90 -1.61 -0.01 -3.10
CA MET A 90 -1.79 -1.18 -2.23
C MET A 90 -2.18 -0.76 -0.80
N ALA A 91 -1.48 0.21 -0.23
CA ALA A 91 -1.76 0.70 1.12
C ALA A 91 -3.17 1.31 1.22
N LEU A 92 -3.64 2.03 0.19
CA LEU A 92 -5.01 2.53 0.12
C LEU A 92 -6.04 1.40 0.07
N GLY A 93 -5.74 0.30 -0.62
CA GLY A 93 -6.59 -0.90 -0.65
C GLY A 93 -6.66 -1.59 0.71
N LEU A 94 -5.51 -1.85 1.34
CA LEU A 94 -5.47 -2.47 2.66
C LEU A 94 -6.10 -1.56 3.73
N ASN A 95 -6.04 -0.24 3.58
CA ASN A 95 -6.71 0.72 4.48
C ASN A 95 -8.24 0.59 4.46
N ILE A 96 -8.85 0.07 3.38
CA ILE A 96 -10.28 -0.23 3.36
C ILE A 96 -10.58 -1.39 4.33
N VAL A 97 -9.77 -2.45 4.29
CA VAL A 97 -9.96 -3.64 5.12
C VAL A 97 -9.63 -3.35 6.59
N VAL A 98 -8.41 -2.87 6.85
CA VAL A 98 -7.89 -2.65 8.20
C VAL A 98 -8.37 -1.31 8.77
N GLY A 99 -8.31 -0.25 7.98
CA GLY A 99 -8.60 1.10 8.44
C GLY A 99 -10.09 1.40 8.58
N PHE A 100 -10.91 1.07 7.57
CA PHE A 100 -12.35 1.36 7.61
C PHE A 100 -13.17 0.25 8.25
N ALA A 101 -12.93 -1.03 7.85
CA ALA A 101 -13.70 -2.15 8.36
C ALA A 101 -13.15 -2.76 9.67
N GLY A 102 -11.92 -2.43 10.08
CA GLY A 102 -11.31 -2.92 11.30
C GLY A 102 -10.93 -4.40 11.26
N LEU A 103 -10.81 -4.98 10.07
CA LEU A 103 -10.47 -6.39 9.88
C LEU A 103 -8.95 -6.51 9.68
N LEU A 104 -8.25 -7.13 10.62
CA LEU A 104 -6.80 -7.32 10.51
C LEU A 104 -6.50 -8.29 9.36
N ASP A 105 -5.79 -7.82 8.34
CA ASP A 105 -5.36 -8.61 7.20
C ASP A 105 -3.82 -8.62 7.11
N LEU A 106 -3.24 -9.78 7.40
CA LEU A 106 -1.81 -10.03 7.32
C LEU A 106 -1.41 -10.80 6.05
N GLY A 107 -2.38 -11.19 5.25
CA GLY A 107 -2.18 -11.95 4.01
C GLY A 107 -2.30 -11.12 2.73
N TYR A 108 -2.22 -9.81 2.83
CA TYR A 108 -2.46 -8.90 1.70
C TYR A 108 -1.55 -9.15 0.49
N VAL A 109 -0.34 -9.68 0.73
CA VAL A 109 0.61 -10.09 -0.31
C VAL A 109 0.01 -11.12 -1.29
N ALA A 110 -0.97 -11.93 -0.86
CA ALA A 110 -1.66 -12.88 -1.74
C ALA A 110 -2.37 -12.19 -2.91
N PHE A 111 -3.01 -11.04 -2.67
CA PHE A 111 -3.68 -10.27 -3.71
C PHE A 111 -2.69 -9.58 -4.65
N PHE A 112 -1.58 -9.11 -4.10
CA PHE A 112 -0.46 -8.62 -4.89
C PHE A 112 0.10 -9.70 -5.81
N ALA A 113 0.34 -10.92 -5.27
CA ALA A 113 0.84 -12.06 -6.03
C ALA A 113 -0.12 -12.48 -7.15
N LEU A 114 -1.43 -12.59 -6.85
CA LEU A 114 -2.44 -12.95 -7.86
C LEU A 114 -2.55 -11.89 -8.96
N GLY A 115 -2.44 -10.61 -8.61
CA GLY A 115 -2.40 -9.53 -9.60
C GLY A 115 -1.17 -9.60 -10.50
N ALA A 116 0.01 -9.81 -9.93
CA ALA A 116 1.26 -9.95 -10.66
C ALA A 116 1.25 -11.20 -11.56
N LEU A 117 0.75 -12.34 -11.03
CA LEU A 117 0.58 -13.56 -11.83
C LEU A 117 -0.40 -13.37 -12.98
N SER A 118 -1.48 -12.60 -12.79
CA SER A 118 -2.41 -12.28 -13.90
C SER A 118 -1.68 -11.59 -15.04
N ALA A 119 -0.77 -10.65 -14.75
CA ALA A 119 0.08 -10.05 -15.77
C ALA A 119 1.07 -11.07 -16.36
N GLY A 120 1.71 -11.87 -15.53
CA GLY A 120 2.63 -12.91 -15.97
C GLY A 120 1.97 -13.95 -16.90
N TRP A 121 0.71 -14.31 -16.66
CA TRP A 121 -0.02 -15.27 -17.49
C TRP A 121 -0.58 -14.65 -18.77
N LEU A 122 -1.05 -13.42 -18.72
CA LEU A 122 -1.79 -12.79 -19.82
C LEU A 122 -0.94 -11.80 -20.64
N MET A 123 0.28 -11.49 -20.19
CA MET A 123 1.18 -10.54 -20.86
C MET A 123 2.58 -11.13 -21.04
N SER A 124 2.68 -12.43 -21.38
CA SER A 124 3.99 -13.04 -21.61
C SER A 124 3.93 -14.28 -22.49
N GLY A 125 5.10 -14.71 -22.95
CA GLY A 125 5.28 -15.99 -23.63
C GLY A 125 5.26 -17.21 -22.71
N PHE A 126 4.72 -17.13 -21.49
CA PHE A 126 4.76 -18.23 -20.52
C PHE A 126 3.99 -19.47 -21.00
N PHE A 127 2.81 -19.29 -21.58
CA PHE A 127 2.03 -20.37 -22.19
C PHE A 127 2.38 -20.51 -23.65
N THR A 128 3.50 -21.18 -23.96
CA THR A 128 4.03 -21.32 -25.32
C THR A 128 3.10 -22.01 -26.29
N ASP A 129 2.21 -22.91 -25.80
CA ASP A 129 1.25 -23.66 -26.59
C ASP A 129 -0.01 -22.88 -26.98
N ALA A 130 -0.22 -21.73 -26.32
CA ALA A 130 -1.31 -20.82 -26.63
C ALA A 130 -0.79 -19.67 -27.53
N SER A 131 -1.57 -19.29 -28.53
CA SER A 131 -1.30 -18.13 -29.38
C SER A 131 -2.53 -17.21 -29.35
N VAL A 132 -2.61 -16.38 -28.29
CA VAL A 132 -3.73 -15.45 -28.08
C VAL A 132 -3.20 -14.03 -28.04
N HIS A 133 -3.62 -13.21 -28.98
CA HIS A 133 -3.20 -11.80 -29.09
C HIS A 133 -4.43 -10.91 -29.09
N ILE A 134 -4.62 -10.10 -28.04
CA ILE A 134 -5.79 -9.23 -27.89
C ILE A 134 -5.33 -7.78 -27.71
N ALA A 135 -5.62 -6.93 -28.69
CA ALA A 135 -5.33 -5.50 -28.69
C ALA A 135 -3.85 -5.17 -28.45
N VAL A 136 -2.95 -5.97 -29.02
CA VAL A 136 -1.48 -5.87 -28.91
C VAL A 136 -0.90 -5.33 -30.21
N ASP A 137 0.34 -4.90 -30.16
CA ASP A 137 1.07 -4.38 -31.34
C ASP A 137 1.54 -5.50 -32.27
N SER A 138 1.77 -5.14 -33.52
CA SER A 138 2.34 -6.03 -34.55
C SER A 138 3.73 -6.58 -34.18
N THR A 139 4.48 -5.89 -33.33
CA THR A 139 5.79 -6.33 -32.84
C THR A 139 5.71 -7.54 -31.92
N VAL A 140 4.63 -7.67 -31.16
CA VAL A 140 4.39 -8.78 -30.20
C VAL A 140 3.47 -9.84 -30.82
N GLY A 141 2.73 -9.49 -31.88
CA GLY A 141 1.73 -10.32 -32.52
C GLY A 141 2.24 -11.62 -33.16
N ASN A 142 3.56 -11.82 -33.28
CA ASN A 142 4.17 -13.03 -33.80
C ASN A 142 4.88 -13.88 -32.73
N LEU A 143 4.84 -13.45 -31.45
CA LEU A 143 5.46 -14.20 -30.36
C LEU A 143 4.50 -15.31 -29.86
N PRO A 144 5.04 -16.50 -29.51
CA PRO A 144 4.23 -17.53 -28.88
C PRO A 144 3.84 -17.11 -27.45
N GLY A 145 2.61 -17.38 -27.07
CA GLY A 145 2.13 -17.06 -25.74
C GLY A 145 0.80 -16.31 -25.72
N ILE A 146 0.43 -15.81 -24.56
CA ILE A 146 -0.76 -14.99 -24.35
C ILE A 146 -0.31 -13.55 -24.17
N HIS A 147 -0.69 -12.72 -25.12
CA HIS A 147 -0.34 -11.32 -25.16
C HIS A 147 -1.61 -10.46 -25.20
N VAL A 148 -2.00 -9.89 -24.07
CA VAL A 148 -3.23 -9.10 -23.90
C VAL A 148 -2.85 -7.69 -23.49
N ASN A 149 -3.63 -6.71 -23.97
CA ASN A 149 -3.40 -5.31 -23.61
C ASN A 149 -3.45 -5.10 -22.10
N PHE A 150 -2.50 -4.32 -21.57
CA PHE A 150 -2.35 -4.02 -20.15
C PHE A 150 -3.66 -3.56 -19.45
N LEU A 151 -4.45 -2.70 -20.08
CA LEU A 151 -5.71 -2.24 -19.48
C LEU A 151 -6.71 -3.37 -19.24
N ILE A 152 -6.77 -4.32 -20.17
CA ILE A 152 -7.64 -5.52 -20.04
C ILE A 152 -7.11 -6.40 -18.91
N VAL A 153 -5.80 -6.57 -18.84
CA VAL A 153 -5.15 -7.39 -17.80
C VAL A 153 -5.35 -6.77 -16.41
N VAL A 154 -5.24 -5.45 -16.26
CA VAL A 154 -5.54 -4.77 -14.99
C VAL A 154 -6.99 -5.00 -14.56
N VAL A 155 -7.95 -4.91 -15.49
CA VAL A 155 -9.36 -5.21 -15.17
C VAL A 155 -9.54 -6.68 -14.78
N ALA A 156 -8.91 -7.62 -15.52
CA ALA A 156 -8.93 -9.04 -15.18
C ALA A 156 -8.32 -9.31 -13.80
N ALA A 157 -7.18 -8.68 -13.47
CA ALA A 157 -6.54 -8.77 -12.16
C ALA A 157 -7.43 -8.22 -11.04
N ILE A 158 -8.08 -7.07 -11.25
CA ILE A 158 -9.06 -6.50 -10.31
C ILE A 158 -10.19 -7.49 -10.05
N VAL A 159 -10.79 -8.05 -11.09
CA VAL A 159 -11.91 -9.01 -10.97
C VAL A 159 -11.46 -10.28 -10.26
N LEU A 160 -10.34 -10.89 -10.69
CA LEU A 160 -9.78 -12.09 -10.09
C LEU A 160 -9.48 -11.89 -8.61
N CYS A 161 -8.78 -10.80 -8.26
CA CYS A 161 -8.44 -10.50 -6.87
C CYS A 161 -9.67 -10.15 -6.03
N THR A 162 -10.68 -9.47 -6.59
CA THR A 162 -11.96 -9.22 -5.90
C THR A 162 -12.65 -10.54 -5.53
N VAL A 163 -12.74 -11.46 -6.47
CA VAL A 163 -13.32 -12.79 -6.22
C VAL A 163 -12.49 -13.57 -5.20
N ALA A 164 -11.16 -13.59 -5.36
CA ALA A 164 -10.25 -14.23 -4.41
C ALA A 164 -10.39 -13.62 -2.99
N GLY A 165 -10.46 -12.30 -2.89
CA GLY A 165 -10.67 -11.60 -1.61
C GLY A 165 -11.99 -11.98 -0.94
N MET A 166 -13.08 -12.10 -1.71
CA MET A 166 -14.35 -12.58 -1.18
C MET A 166 -14.25 -14.05 -0.74
N LEU A 167 -13.56 -14.91 -1.51
CA LEU A 167 -13.37 -16.33 -1.15
C LEU A 167 -12.53 -16.49 0.13
N ILE A 168 -11.43 -15.74 0.25
CA ILE A 168 -10.58 -15.72 1.46
C ILE A 168 -11.37 -15.11 2.64
N GLY A 169 -12.23 -14.15 2.38
CA GLY A 169 -13.12 -13.56 3.37
C GLY A 169 -14.18 -14.53 3.93
N LEU A 170 -14.58 -15.59 3.22
CA LEU A 170 -15.61 -16.53 3.70
C LEU A 170 -15.25 -17.25 5.00
N PRO A 171 -14.07 -17.86 5.17
CA PRO A 171 -13.66 -18.47 6.43
C PRO A 171 -13.59 -17.46 7.58
N THR A 172 -13.17 -16.21 7.28
CA THR A 172 -13.01 -15.16 8.29
C THR A 172 -14.33 -14.64 8.84
N LEU A 173 -15.47 -14.89 8.18
CA LEU A 173 -16.80 -14.47 8.67
C LEU A 173 -17.15 -15.04 10.04
N ARG A 174 -16.66 -16.23 10.36
CA ARG A 174 -16.93 -16.93 11.63
C ARG A 174 -15.94 -16.56 12.74
N LEU A 175 -14.88 -15.83 12.38
CA LEU A 175 -13.80 -15.47 13.28
C LEU A 175 -13.98 -14.03 13.78
N ARG A 176 -13.48 -13.78 14.99
CA ARG A 176 -13.52 -12.45 15.61
C ARG A 176 -12.12 -12.04 16.08
N GLY A 177 -11.85 -10.73 16.06
CA GLY A 177 -10.61 -10.18 16.60
C GLY A 177 -9.37 -10.70 15.87
N ASP A 178 -8.33 -11.04 16.63
CA ASP A 178 -7.01 -11.38 16.14
C ASP A 178 -6.93 -12.70 15.35
N TYR A 179 -7.90 -13.60 15.53
CA TYR A 179 -7.97 -14.85 14.77
C TYR A 179 -8.13 -14.62 13.25
N ILE A 180 -8.72 -13.50 12.86
CA ILE A 180 -8.82 -13.10 11.45
C ILE A 180 -7.43 -12.92 10.86
N GLY A 181 -6.53 -12.22 11.58
CA GLY A 181 -5.15 -12.00 11.15
C GLY A 181 -4.37 -13.29 10.95
N ILE A 182 -4.55 -14.30 11.84
CA ILE A 182 -3.87 -15.61 11.72
C ILE A 182 -4.32 -16.34 10.45
N VAL A 183 -5.61 -16.32 10.14
CA VAL A 183 -6.15 -16.99 8.94
C VAL A 183 -5.70 -16.27 7.66
N THR A 184 -5.73 -14.96 7.62
CA THR A 184 -5.26 -14.20 6.45
C THR A 184 -3.75 -14.38 6.24
N LEU A 185 -2.94 -14.43 7.31
CA LEU A 185 -1.54 -14.77 7.25
C LEU A 185 -1.33 -16.14 6.61
N ALA A 186 -2.08 -17.17 7.06
CA ALA A 186 -1.98 -18.51 6.48
C ALA A 186 -2.28 -18.50 4.96
N PHE A 187 -3.28 -17.74 4.51
CA PHE A 187 -3.56 -17.58 3.10
C PHE A 187 -2.40 -16.90 2.34
N GLY A 188 -1.80 -15.86 2.91
CA GLY A 188 -0.61 -15.21 2.34
C GLY A 188 0.52 -16.20 2.12
N GLU A 189 0.83 -17.01 3.13
CA GLU A 189 1.86 -18.05 3.07
C GLU A 189 1.52 -19.17 2.08
N ILE A 190 0.25 -19.62 2.05
CA ILE A 190 -0.21 -20.64 1.09
C ILE A 190 -0.01 -20.15 -0.35
N ILE A 191 -0.45 -18.93 -0.68
CA ILE A 191 -0.27 -18.38 -2.03
C ILE A 191 1.21 -18.23 -2.36
N GLY A 192 2.03 -17.71 -1.45
CA GLY A 192 3.49 -17.62 -1.64
C GLY A 192 4.11 -18.99 -1.93
N ARG A 193 3.73 -20.03 -1.19
CA ARG A 193 4.18 -21.41 -1.43
C ARG A 193 3.70 -22.01 -2.74
N ILE A 194 2.44 -21.74 -3.11
CA ILE A 194 1.90 -22.15 -4.42
C ILE A 194 2.70 -21.50 -5.56
N VAL A 195 3.08 -20.23 -5.43
CA VAL A 195 3.88 -19.57 -6.47
C VAL A 195 5.29 -20.14 -6.56
N VAL A 196 5.94 -20.42 -5.44
CA VAL A 196 7.29 -21.01 -5.39
C VAL A 196 7.32 -22.43 -5.97
N ASN A 197 6.30 -23.25 -5.68
CA ASN A 197 6.23 -24.65 -6.11
C ASN A 197 5.29 -24.86 -7.32
N GLY A 198 4.88 -23.77 -7.96
CA GLY A 198 3.92 -23.83 -9.06
C GLY A 198 4.48 -24.42 -10.36
N ASP A 199 5.79 -24.64 -10.44
CA ASP A 199 6.43 -25.42 -11.52
C ASP A 199 6.17 -26.92 -11.43
N GLU A 200 5.81 -27.44 -10.25
CA GLU A 200 5.36 -28.82 -10.04
C GLU A 200 3.86 -28.98 -10.30
N ILE A 201 3.08 -27.90 -10.20
CA ILE A 201 1.62 -27.92 -10.45
C ILE A 201 1.36 -27.77 -11.94
N ARG A 202 0.84 -28.82 -12.56
CA ARG A 202 0.58 -28.84 -14.01
C ARG A 202 -0.92 -28.89 -14.31
N PHE A 203 -1.33 -28.10 -15.30
CA PHE A 203 -2.63 -28.16 -15.93
C PHE A 203 -2.43 -28.58 -17.40
N GLY A 204 -2.61 -29.88 -17.68
CA GLY A 204 -2.19 -30.45 -18.96
C GLY A 204 -0.67 -30.41 -19.11
N ASP A 205 -0.19 -29.83 -20.21
CA ASP A 205 1.25 -29.63 -20.46
C ASP A 205 1.81 -28.35 -19.89
N SER A 206 0.96 -27.42 -19.45
CA SER A 206 1.35 -26.12 -18.92
C SER A 206 1.54 -26.16 -17.41
N LYS A 207 2.55 -25.42 -16.92
CA LYS A 207 2.81 -25.20 -15.47
C LYS A 207 1.97 -24.04 -14.95
N LEU A 208 1.69 -24.03 -13.64
CA LEU A 208 1.00 -22.89 -13.01
C LEU A 208 1.89 -21.66 -12.94
N THR A 209 3.14 -21.85 -12.52
CA THR A 209 4.18 -20.81 -12.47
C THR A 209 5.52 -21.40 -12.88
N ASN A 210 6.55 -20.58 -12.97
CA ASN A 210 7.92 -21.05 -13.23
C ASN A 210 8.73 -21.21 -11.93
N GLY A 211 8.04 -21.28 -10.79
CA GLY A 211 8.64 -21.38 -9.48
C GLY A 211 9.53 -20.18 -9.18
N ARG A 212 10.71 -20.43 -8.56
CA ARG A 212 11.69 -19.38 -8.24
C ARG A 212 12.32 -18.70 -9.45
N ARG A 213 12.26 -19.32 -10.65
CA ARG A 213 12.77 -18.69 -11.88
C ARG A 213 11.94 -17.50 -12.31
N GLY A 214 10.69 -17.42 -11.83
CA GLY A 214 9.76 -16.39 -12.20
C GLY A 214 9.25 -16.47 -13.64
N ILE A 215 8.35 -15.55 -13.99
CA ILE A 215 7.85 -15.39 -15.35
C ILE A 215 8.49 -14.12 -15.93
N THR A 216 9.30 -14.28 -16.96
CA THR A 216 10.02 -13.18 -17.62
C THR A 216 10.26 -13.56 -19.10
N PRO A 217 10.17 -12.60 -20.04
CA PRO A 217 9.72 -11.23 -19.88
C PRO A 217 8.20 -11.10 -19.76
N VAL A 218 7.72 -10.09 -19.05
CA VAL A 218 6.33 -9.63 -19.07
C VAL A 218 6.22 -8.44 -20.02
N ASP A 219 5.19 -8.39 -20.85
CA ASP A 219 5.02 -7.32 -21.83
C ASP A 219 4.95 -5.95 -21.17
N LYS A 220 5.52 -4.98 -21.84
CA LYS A 220 5.45 -3.59 -21.42
C LYS A 220 4.12 -2.96 -21.81
N VAL A 221 3.71 -1.97 -21.03
CA VAL A 221 2.46 -1.26 -21.25
C VAL A 221 2.46 -0.56 -22.61
N LYS A 222 1.38 -0.75 -23.35
CA LYS A 222 1.00 0.04 -24.51
C LYS A 222 -0.38 0.61 -24.29
N LEU A 223 -0.49 1.92 -24.30
CA LEU A 223 -1.77 2.62 -24.23
C LEU A 223 -2.24 3.04 -25.63
N PRO A 224 -3.55 3.07 -25.91
CA PRO A 224 -4.06 3.54 -27.18
C PRO A 224 -3.60 4.97 -27.45
N GLY A 225 -2.94 5.20 -28.59
CA GLY A 225 -2.43 6.52 -29.01
C GLY A 225 -1.08 6.93 -28.40
N LEU A 226 -0.44 6.06 -27.62
CA LEU A 226 0.93 6.26 -27.12
C LEU A 226 1.82 5.12 -27.59
N ASP A 227 3.11 5.41 -27.75
CA ASP A 227 4.11 4.38 -28.02
C ASP A 227 4.24 3.42 -26.83
N GLN A 228 4.78 2.22 -27.07
CA GLN A 228 5.06 1.26 -26.03
C GLN A 228 6.06 1.86 -25.02
N PHE A 229 5.80 1.70 -23.73
CA PHE A 229 6.65 2.26 -22.68
C PHE A 229 8.05 1.65 -22.73
N GLY A 230 9.06 2.50 -22.86
CA GLY A 230 10.46 2.10 -22.90
C GLY A 230 10.98 1.57 -21.56
N ALA A 231 12.10 0.83 -21.60
CA ALA A 231 12.82 0.48 -20.37
C ALA A 231 13.67 1.65 -19.85
N LEU A 232 14.11 2.53 -20.76
CA LEU A 232 15.00 3.66 -20.45
C LEU A 232 14.22 4.93 -20.11
N ASP A 233 12.99 5.07 -20.62
CA ASP A 233 12.13 6.20 -20.29
C ASP A 233 11.05 5.78 -19.30
N VAL A 234 11.27 6.09 -18.01
CA VAL A 234 10.37 5.77 -16.90
C VAL A 234 9.28 6.82 -16.68
N ARG A 235 9.30 7.94 -17.39
CA ARG A 235 8.29 9.00 -17.25
C ARG A 235 6.88 8.55 -17.58
N PRO A 236 6.60 7.81 -18.67
CA PRO A 236 5.26 7.29 -18.93
C PRO A 236 4.75 6.36 -17.83
N TRP A 237 5.65 5.56 -17.23
CA TRP A 237 5.33 4.70 -16.09
C TRP A 237 4.92 5.49 -14.85
N TYR A 238 5.61 6.60 -14.60
CA TYR A 238 5.26 7.50 -13.51
C TYR A 238 3.85 8.09 -13.67
N TRP A 239 3.51 8.56 -14.88
CA TRP A 239 2.18 9.12 -15.18
C TRP A 239 1.08 8.06 -15.05
N LEU A 240 1.36 6.84 -15.48
CA LEU A 240 0.43 5.73 -15.32
C LEU A 240 0.23 5.36 -13.85
N ALA A 241 1.32 5.23 -13.07
CA ALA A 241 1.25 4.98 -11.63
C ALA A 241 0.47 6.08 -10.90
N LEU A 242 0.75 7.35 -11.22
CA LEU A 242 0.03 8.48 -10.67
C LEU A 242 -1.46 8.43 -11.03
N GLY A 243 -1.81 8.10 -12.26
CA GLY A 243 -3.19 7.91 -12.71
C GLY A 243 -3.92 6.82 -11.91
N LEU A 244 -3.27 5.68 -11.67
CA LEU A 244 -3.81 4.58 -10.86
C LEU A 244 -4.01 5.01 -9.39
N VAL A 245 -3.06 5.75 -8.81
CA VAL A 245 -3.20 6.28 -7.43
C VAL A 245 -4.32 7.30 -7.34
N VAL A 246 -4.45 8.20 -8.31
CA VAL A 246 -5.56 9.17 -8.37
C VAL A 246 -6.90 8.44 -8.47
N LEU A 247 -6.99 7.41 -9.32
CA LEU A 247 -8.18 6.56 -9.40
C LEU A 247 -8.46 5.89 -8.03
N ALA A 248 -7.44 5.32 -7.40
CA ALA A 248 -7.54 4.70 -6.08
C ALA A 248 -8.05 5.71 -5.04
N LEU A 249 -7.57 6.95 -5.05
CA LEU A 249 -8.01 8.03 -4.17
C LEU A 249 -9.47 8.38 -4.38
N ILE A 250 -9.89 8.58 -5.63
CA ILE A 250 -11.28 8.89 -5.97
C ILE A 250 -12.20 7.79 -5.43
N VAL A 251 -11.85 6.52 -5.67
CA VAL A 251 -12.64 5.38 -5.19
C VAL A 251 -12.66 5.34 -3.67
N ASN A 252 -11.52 5.51 -2.99
CA ASN A 252 -11.44 5.53 -1.52
C ASN A 252 -12.30 6.64 -0.90
N PHE A 253 -12.24 7.87 -1.42
CA PHE A 253 -13.09 8.97 -0.93
C PHE A 253 -14.58 8.68 -1.14
N ARG A 254 -14.95 8.18 -2.32
CA ARG A 254 -16.34 7.83 -2.64
C ARG A 254 -16.85 6.67 -1.77
N LEU A 255 -16.02 5.65 -1.54
CA LEU A 255 -16.37 4.51 -0.70
C LEU A 255 -16.54 4.95 0.76
N ARG A 256 -15.62 5.74 1.32
CA ARG A 256 -15.69 6.21 2.70
C ARG A 256 -16.99 6.95 2.99
N ASP A 257 -17.42 7.81 2.09
CA ASP A 257 -18.61 8.66 2.26
C ASP A 257 -19.91 7.93 1.85
N SER A 258 -19.81 6.70 1.32
CA SER A 258 -20.94 5.89 0.85
C SER A 258 -21.70 5.21 2.01
N ARG A 259 -22.80 4.51 1.68
CA ARG A 259 -23.51 3.64 2.62
C ARG A 259 -22.63 2.48 3.10
N LEU A 260 -21.80 1.92 2.20
CA LEU A 260 -20.85 0.85 2.54
C LEU A 260 -19.77 1.34 3.50
N GLY A 261 -19.18 2.50 3.27
CA GLY A 261 -18.17 3.07 4.15
C GLY A 261 -18.71 3.30 5.57
N ARG A 262 -19.94 3.79 5.70
CA ARG A 262 -20.58 3.93 7.00
C ARG A 262 -20.85 2.58 7.69
N ALA A 263 -21.22 1.54 6.92
CA ALA A 263 -21.38 0.19 7.44
C ALA A 263 -20.04 -0.40 7.91
N TRP A 264 -18.95 -0.17 7.18
CA TRP A 264 -17.61 -0.58 7.62
C TRP A 264 -17.18 0.10 8.91
N ILE A 265 -17.39 1.41 9.03
CA ILE A 265 -17.06 2.14 10.26
C ILE A 265 -17.88 1.62 11.44
N ALA A 266 -19.18 1.37 11.26
CA ALA A 266 -20.02 0.78 12.29
C ALA A 266 -19.54 -0.62 12.71
N LEU A 267 -19.16 -1.47 11.72
CA LEU A 267 -18.59 -2.80 11.97
C LEU A 267 -17.29 -2.73 12.79
N ARG A 268 -16.44 -1.77 12.52
CA ARG A 268 -15.17 -1.57 13.23
C ARG A 268 -15.37 -1.12 14.68
N GLU A 269 -16.38 -0.29 14.93
CA GLU A 269 -16.67 0.22 16.28
C GLU A 269 -17.25 -0.89 17.17
N ASP A 270 -18.30 -1.56 16.72
CA ASP A 270 -18.92 -2.67 17.44
C ASP A 270 -19.72 -3.55 16.47
N GLU A 271 -19.28 -4.79 16.28
CA GLU A 271 -19.92 -5.75 15.37
C GLU A 271 -21.34 -6.14 15.83
N GLU A 272 -21.58 -6.28 17.13
CA GLU A 272 -22.87 -6.69 17.67
C GLU A 272 -23.88 -5.54 17.61
N ALA A 273 -23.45 -4.33 17.93
CA ALA A 273 -24.27 -3.14 17.77
C ALA A 273 -24.62 -2.89 16.29
N ALA A 274 -23.67 -3.05 15.37
CA ALA A 274 -23.91 -2.92 13.94
C ALA A 274 -24.96 -3.93 13.44
N ALA A 275 -24.88 -5.18 13.91
CA ALA A 275 -25.88 -6.20 13.59
C ALA A 275 -27.27 -5.82 14.10
N SER A 276 -27.36 -5.29 15.33
CA SER A 276 -28.62 -4.90 15.96
C SER A 276 -29.37 -3.79 15.22
N ILE A 277 -28.64 -2.89 14.56
CA ILE A 277 -29.22 -1.83 13.70
C ILE A 277 -29.44 -2.27 12.25
N GLY A 278 -29.26 -3.57 11.94
CA GLY A 278 -29.60 -4.16 10.65
C GLY A 278 -28.47 -4.14 9.59
N VAL A 279 -27.20 -3.92 9.98
CA VAL A 279 -26.07 -4.04 9.05
C VAL A 279 -25.83 -5.52 8.72
N PRO A 280 -25.84 -5.92 7.42
CA PRO A 280 -25.59 -7.31 7.03
C PRO A 280 -24.09 -7.64 7.12
N LEU A 281 -23.63 -8.11 8.29
CA LEU A 281 -22.22 -8.30 8.64
C LEU A 281 -21.43 -9.08 7.57
N ALA A 282 -21.96 -10.24 7.13
CA ALA A 282 -21.29 -11.10 6.17
C ALA A 282 -21.00 -10.38 4.84
N ARG A 283 -22.02 -9.73 4.27
CA ARG A 283 -21.85 -8.97 3.02
C ARG A 283 -20.90 -7.80 3.21
N THR A 284 -20.98 -7.12 4.35
CA THR A 284 -20.15 -5.95 4.66
C THR A 284 -18.67 -6.35 4.77
N LYS A 285 -18.35 -7.46 5.46
CA LYS A 285 -16.99 -8.01 5.56
C LYS A 285 -16.46 -8.47 4.18
N LEU A 286 -17.25 -9.25 3.44
CA LEU A 286 -16.84 -9.74 2.12
C LEU A 286 -16.55 -8.61 1.12
N LEU A 287 -17.37 -7.54 1.13
CA LEU A 287 -17.16 -6.39 0.29
C LEU A 287 -15.90 -5.60 0.71
N ALA A 288 -15.54 -5.57 2.00
CA ALA A 288 -14.28 -4.98 2.44
C ALA A 288 -13.08 -5.74 1.87
N TYR A 289 -13.07 -7.08 2.04
CA TYR A 289 -12.01 -7.93 1.47
C TYR A 289 -11.93 -7.83 -0.04
N GLY A 290 -13.07 -7.95 -0.75
CA GLY A 290 -13.09 -7.86 -2.21
C GLY A 290 -12.58 -6.53 -2.74
N THR A 291 -13.02 -5.41 -2.13
CA THR A 291 -12.56 -4.08 -2.54
C THR A 291 -11.08 -3.85 -2.21
N GLY A 292 -10.61 -4.25 -1.03
CA GLY A 292 -9.18 -4.18 -0.68
C GLY A 292 -8.31 -5.00 -1.61
N ALA A 293 -8.72 -6.25 -1.90
CA ALA A 293 -8.03 -7.16 -2.81
C ALA A 293 -7.94 -6.61 -4.25
N ALA A 294 -8.97 -5.90 -4.72
CA ALA A 294 -8.98 -5.24 -6.03
C ALA A 294 -7.78 -4.30 -6.23
N PHE A 295 -7.46 -3.50 -5.21
CA PHE A 295 -6.30 -2.60 -5.26
C PHE A 295 -4.97 -3.35 -5.20
N GLY A 296 -4.90 -4.43 -4.43
CA GLY A 296 -3.75 -5.33 -4.42
C GLY A 296 -3.48 -5.92 -5.80
N GLY A 297 -4.52 -6.42 -6.46
CA GLY A 297 -4.45 -6.96 -7.82
C GLY A 297 -4.05 -5.92 -8.87
N MET A 298 -4.65 -4.75 -8.82
CA MET A 298 -4.31 -3.63 -9.71
C MET A 298 -2.82 -3.25 -9.62
N SER A 299 -2.33 -3.07 -8.38
CA SER A 299 -0.94 -2.70 -8.15
C SER A 299 0.03 -3.84 -8.48
N GLY A 300 -0.39 -5.10 -8.25
CA GLY A 300 0.40 -6.29 -8.61
C GLY A 300 0.61 -6.42 -10.11
N ALA A 301 -0.44 -6.27 -10.91
CA ALA A 301 -0.36 -6.29 -12.37
C ALA A 301 0.51 -5.13 -12.90
N PHE A 302 0.41 -3.95 -12.30
CA PHE A 302 1.23 -2.80 -12.67
C PHE A 302 2.72 -3.05 -12.38
N ILE A 303 3.07 -3.50 -11.17
CA ILE A 303 4.47 -3.74 -10.76
C ILE A 303 5.10 -4.84 -11.62
N ALA A 304 4.37 -5.91 -11.92
CA ALA A 304 4.84 -6.99 -12.79
C ALA A 304 5.22 -6.50 -14.19
N SER A 305 4.41 -5.63 -14.78
CA SER A 305 4.68 -5.04 -16.09
C SER A 305 5.80 -3.99 -16.03
N PHE A 306 5.90 -3.21 -14.94
CA PHE A 306 6.97 -2.23 -14.72
C PHE A 306 8.34 -2.90 -14.58
N LEU A 307 8.43 -3.91 -13.69
CA LEU A 307 9.66 -4.68 -13.47
C LEU A 307 9.97 -5.68 -14.59
N ASN A 308 9.04 -5.87 -15.54
CA ASN A 308 9.16 -6.83 -16.64
C ASN A 308 9.34 -8.28 -16.15
N THR A 309 8.96 -8.57 -14.90
CA THR A 309 9.13 -9.90 -14.29
C THR A 309 8.15 -10.12 -13.14
N VAL A 310 7.76 -11.38 -12.96
CA VAL A 310 7.02 -11.85 -11.79
C VAL A 310 7.91 -12.84 -11.06
N ASN A 311 8.48 -12.43 -9.93
CA ASN A 311 9.38 -13.26 -9.14
C ASN A 311 8.68 -13.72 -7.85
N ALA A 312 8.79 -15.01 -7.52
CA ALA A 312 8.21 -15.61 -6.32
C ALA A 312 8.76 -14.99 -5.00
N ASP A 313 10.01 -14.51 -5.02
CA ASP A 313 10.65 -13.90 -3.83
C ASP A 313 10.00 -12.57 -3.42
N GLN A 314 9.24 -11.93 -4.30
CA GLN A 314 8.47 -10.70 -4.00
C GLN A 314 7.22 -10.98 -3.15
N PHE A 315 6.77 -12.24 -3.04
CA PHE A 315 5.52 -12.62 -2.41
C PHE A 315 5.70 -13.19 -1.00
N GLN A 316 6.69 -12.67 -0.28
CA GLN A 316 6.95 -13.05 1.10
C GLN A 316 6.01 -12.30 2.08
N PHE A 317 5.73 -12.93 3.21
CA PHE A 317 4.94 -12.34 4.29
C PHE A 317 5.48 -10.99 4.78
N SER A 318 6.79 -10.82 4.79
CA SER A 318 7.46 -9.57 5.15
C SER A 318 6.95 -8.36 4.35
N PHE A 319 6.55 -8.58 3.10
CA PHE A 319 5.95 -7.54 2.27
C PHE A 319 4.55 -7.12 2.78
N SER A 320 3.74 -8.07 3.28
CA SER A 320 2.45 -7.72 3.93
C SER A 320 2.66 -6.86 5.17
N ILE A 321 3.66 -7.19 6.00
CA ILE A 321 4.03 -6.38 7.18
C ILE A 321 4.46 -4.98 6.75
N PHE A 322 5.23 -4.87 5.68
CA PHE A 322 5.69 -3.59 5.17
C PHE A 322 4.53 -2.69 4.73
N ILE A 323 3.56 -3.22 3.98
CA ILE A 323 2.36 -2.46 3.59
C ILE A 323 1.50 -2.12 4.81
N LEU A 324 1.38 -3.03 5.78
CA LEU A 324 0.68 -2.76 7.03
C LEU A 324 1.37 -1.66 7.84
N ALA A 325 2.70 -1.67 7.91
CA ALA A 325 3.47 -0.62 8.57
C ALA A 325 3.22 0.76 7.95
N MET A 326 3.10 0.86 6.62
CA MET A 326 2.74 2.11 5.93
C MET A 326 1.43 2.69 6.44
N ILE A 327 0.44 1.84 6.68
CA ILE A 327 -0.89 2.27 7.12
C ILE A 327 -0.89 2.62 8.60
N VAL A 328 -0.22 1.82 9.44
CA VAL A 328 -0.14 2.06 10.89
C VAL A 328 0.65 3.34 11.18
N VAL A 329 1.81 3.50 10.56
CA VAL A 329 2.65 4.72 10.69
C VAL A 329 1.91 5.94 10.15
N GLY A 330 1.26 5.81 9.00
CA GLY A 330 0.48 6.90 8.41
C GLY A 330 -0.72 7.30 9.26
N GLY A 331 -1.43 6.32 9.81
CA GLY A 331 -2.64 6.46 10.61
C GLY A 331 -3.82 5.69 10.03
N LEU A 332 -4.23 4.66 10.75
CA LEU A 332 -5.32 3.76 10.36
C LEU A 332 -6.63 4.52 10.09
N GLY A 333 -7.24 4.29 8.92
CA GLY A 333 -8.47 4.94 8.50
C GLY A 333 -8.30 6.33 7.89
N SER A 334 -7.10 6.91 7.94
CA SER A 334 -6.81 8.22 7.34
C SER A 334 -6.26 8.07 5.94
N ILE A 335 -7.02 8.44 4.90
CA ILE A 335 -6.57 8.36 3.49
C ILE A 335 -5.27 9.15 3.29
N TRP A 336 -5.18 10.38 3.80
CA TRP A 336 -4.00 11.21 3.69
C TRP A 336 -2.82 10.69 4.52
N GLY A 337 -3.12 10.17 5.72
CA GLY A 337 -2.11 9.55 6.57
C GLY A 337 -1.46 8.36 5.87
N VAL A 338 -2.25 7.49 5.27
CA VAL A 338 -1.77 6.32 4.52
C VAL A 338 -0.87 6.69 3.35
N ILE A 339 -1.21 7.74 2.58
CA ILE A 339 -0.36 8.24 1.48
C ILE A 339 0.99 8.69 2.02
N ILE A 340 0.99 9.47 3.11
CA ILE A 340 2.22 9.97 3.72
C ILE A 340 3.05 8.80 4.26
N GLY A 341 2.42 7.86 4.96
CA GLY A 341 3.09 6.67 5.48
C GLY A 341 3.69 5.81 4.35
N ALA A 342 2.93 5.58 3.27
CA ALA A 342 3.40 4.81 2.12
C ALA A 342 4.60 5.47 1.42
N ILE A 343 4.53 6.77 1.14
CA ILE A 343 5.64 7.51 0.51
C ILE A 343 6.86 7.54 1.44
N THR A 344 6.66 7.82 2.74
CA THR A 344 7.76 7.91 3.70
C THR A 344 8.48 6.58 3.87
N LEU A 345 7.74 5.47 4.08
CA LEU A 345 8.37 4.16 4.25
C LEU A 345 8.96 3.61 2.96
N SER A 346 8.35 3.89 1.80
CA SER A 346 8.98 3.53 0.51
C SER A 346 10.30 4.26 0.33
N PHE A 347 10.34 5.56 0.62
CA PHE A 347 11.59 6.35 0.54
C PHE A 347 12.66 5.82 1.50
N ILE A 348 12.30 5.47 2.74
CA ILE A 348 13.21 4.89 3.71
C ILE A 348 13.76 3.56 3.19
N ASN A 349 12.90 2.69 2.63
CA ASN A 349 13.29 1.37 2.12
C ASN A 349 14.17 1.45 0.88
N ASP A 350 13.82 2.29 -0.09
CA ASP A 350 14.42 2.27 -1.41
C ASP A 350 15.66 3.19 -1.52
N ARG A 351 15.77 4.20 -0.62
CA ARG A 351 16.86 5.18 -0.66
C ARG A 351 17.62 5.29 0.66
N LEU A 352 16.93 5.54 1.77
CA LEU A 352 17.61 5.85 3.03
C LEU A 352 18.41 4.67 3.55
N ILE A 353 17.85 3.46 3.49
CA ILE A 353 18.54 2.25 3.95
C ILE A 353 19.71 1.91 3.03
N PRO A 354 19.57 1.75 1.70
CA PRO A 354 20.68 1.36 0.84
C PRO A 354 21.76 2.44 0.72
N ASP A 355 21.39 3.71 0.50
CA ASP A 355 22.35 4.74 0.17
C ASP A 355 23.06 5.34 1.39
N VAL A 356 22.37 5.44 2.52
CA VAL A 356 22.86 6.14 3.72
C VAL A 356 23.22 5.21 4.85
N LEU A 357 22.32 4.28 5.18
CA LEU A 357 22.47 3.45 6.38
C LEU A 357 23.31 2.20 6.16
N ASP A 358 23.39 1.68 4.93
CA ASP A 358 24.14 0.47 4.62
C ASP A 358 25.66 0.60 4.87
N ASN A 359 26.17 1.81 4.75
CA ASN A 359 27.57 2.13 5.05
C ASN A 359 27.86 2.34 6.56
N VAL A 360 26.87 2.35 7.43
CA VAL A 360 27.06 2.60 8.88
C VAL A 360 27.64 1.41 9.61
N PRO A 361 27.20 0.14 9.39
CA PRO A 361 27.77 -1.01 10.07
C PRO A 361 29.26 -1.18 9.82
N SER A 362 29.72 -1.02 8.58
CA SER A 362 31.12 -1.14 8.21
C SER A 362 32.01 -0.10 8.89
N LYS A 363 31.49 1.13 9.14
CA LYS A 363 32.20 2.18 9.88
C LYS A 363 32.33 1.88 11.37
N VAL A 364 31.46 1.02 11.92
CA VAL A 364 31.46 0.60 13.33
C VAL A 364 32.15 -0.76 13.51
N GLY A 365 32.69 -1.37 12.41
CA GLY A 365 33.37 -2.66 12.43
C GLY A 365 32.42 -3.85 12.49
N LEU A 366 31.18 -3.69 12.03
CA LEU A 366 30.19 -4.75 11.95
C LEU A 366 29.98 -5.12 10.47
N ASP A 367 30.08 -6.41 10.15
CA ASP A 367 29.85 -6.94 8.80
C ASP A 367 28.44 -7.52 8.70
N PHE A 368 27.44 -6.67 8.50
CA PHE A 368 26.10 -7.09 8.12
C PHE A 368 25.44 -6.04 7.20
N ASP A 369 24.57 -6.53 6.32
CA ASP A 369 23.83 -5.73 5.35
C ASP A 369 22.50 -5.26 6.00
N LEU A 370 22.35 -3.94 6.15
CA LEU A 370 21.13 -3.35 6.68
C LEU A 370 19.94 -3.48 5.72
N ALA A 371 20.19 -3.62 4.42
CA ALA A 371 19.15 -3.83 3.44
C ALA A 371 18.43 -5.17 3.64
N GLU A 372 19.16 -6.23 4.03
CA GLU A 372 18.56 -7.52 4.39
C GLU A 372 17.71 -7.45 5.65
N LEU A 373 18.08 -6.57 6.60
CA LEU A 373 17.31 -6.34 7.83
C LEU A 373 16.14 -5.36 7.69
N SER A 374 15.94 -4.74 6.52
CA SER A 374 14.96 -3.68 6.31
C SER A 374 13.56 -4.06 6.78
N PHE A 375 13.07 -5.25 6.47
CA PHE A 375 11.76 -5.73 6.91
C PHE A 375 11.68 -5.94 8.43
N GLY A 376 12.77 -6.34 9.08
CA GLY A 376 12.89 -6.40 10.54
C GLY A 376 12.80 -5.01 11.18
N ILE A 377 13.46 -4.02 10.58
CA ILE A 377 13.40 -2.61 10.99
C ILE A 377 11.97 -2.08 10.90
N PHE A 378 11.24 -2.37 9.80
CA PHE A 378 9.85 -1.96 9.64
C PHE A 378 8.91 -2.67 10.62
N GLY A 379 9.13 -3.96 10.90
CA GLY A 379 8.38 -4.68 11.93
C GLY A 379 8.58 -4.07 13.33
N PHE A 380 9.82 -3.72 13.68
CA PHE A 380 10.13 -3.05 14.93
C PHE A 380 9.55 -1.64 15.02
N LEU A 381 9.64 -0.87 13.92
CA LEU A 381 9.02 0.45 13.81
C LEU A 381 7.50 0.37 13.98
N LEU A 382 6.85 -0.66 13.44
CA LEU A 382 5.42 -0.90 13.62
C LEU A 382 5.09 -1.11 15.10
N VAL A 383 5.85 -1.96 15.82
CA VAL A 383 5.65 -2.20 17.26
C VAL A 383 5.84 -0.90 18.06
N ILE A 384 6.91 -0.16 17.80
CA ILE A 384 7.16 1.13 18.45
C ILE A 384 6.00 2.11 18.20
N MET A 385 5.54 2.22 16.96
CA MET A 385 4.43 3.11 16.63
C MET A 385 3.14 2.71 17.34
N MET A 386 2.84 1.41 17.41
CA MET A 386 1.66 0.93 18.14
C MET A 386 1.74 1.20 19.65
N LEU A 387 2.93 1.13 20.26
CA LEU A 387 3.15 1.41 21.68
C LEU A 387 3.12 2.92 21.99
N LEU A 388 3.81 3.73 21.16
CA LEU A 388 3.97 5.17 21.45
C LEU A 388 2.85 6.02 20.87
N ARG A 389 2.34 5.67 19.68
CA ARG A 389 1.29 6.40 18.96
C ARG A 389 0.34 5.47 18.21
N PRO A 390 -0.57 4.79 18.91
CA PRO A 390 -1.53 3.88 18.28
C PRO A 390 -2.47 4.56 17.28
N GLU A 391 -2.51 5.90 17.30
CA GLU A 391 -3.28 6.72 16.37
C GLU A 391 -2.58 6.91 15.01
N GLY A 392 -1.26 6.63 14.92
CA GLY A 392 -0.41 6.96 13.79
C GLY A 392 0.03 8.44 13.79
N LEU A 393 0.82 8.82 12.74
CA LEU A 393 1.34 10.20 12.62
C LEU A 393 0.23 11.20 12.27
N PHE A 394 -0.74 10.81 11.43
CA PHE A 394 -1.82 11.65 10.90
C PHE A 394 -3.20 11.03 11.09
N PRO A 395 -3.67 10.91 12.35
CA PRO A 395 -4.92 10.25 12.65
C PRO A 395 -6.12 11.01 12.09
N GLU A 396 -7.18 10.28 11.75
CA GLU A 396 -8.47 10.88 11.44
C GLU A 396 -9.04 11.57 12.69
N ARG A 397 -9.62 12.77 12.55
CA ARG A 397 -10.16 13.55 13.69
C ARG A 397 -11.13 12.76 14.55
N ARG A 398 -11.91 11.87 13.94
CA ARG A 398 -12.90 11.03 14.60
C ARG A 398 -12.23 10.04 15.57
N ARG A 399 -11.20 9.33 15.13
CA ARG A 399 -10.45 8.36 15.96
C ARG A 399 -9.75 9.04 17.15
N ARG A 400 -9.26 10.27 16.96
CA ARG A 400 -8.69 11.08 18.05
C ARG A 400 -9.70 11.38 19.15
N LEU A 401 -10.97 11.64 18.78
CA LEU A 401 -12.06 11.89 19.73
C LEU A 401 -12.49 10.61 20.47
N GLU A 402 -12.47 9.46 19.79
CA GLU A 402 -12.81 8.15 20.36
C GLU A 402 -11.80 7.74 21.43
N LEU A 403 -10.51 7.79 21.12
CA LEU A 403 -9.43 7.48 22.06
C LEU A 403 -9.40 8.44 23.25
N SER A 404 -9.64 9.74 23.03
CA SER A 404 -9.71 10.71 24.13
C SER A 404 -10.92 10.49 25.05
N LYS A 405 -12.04 9.98 24.56
CA LYS A 405 -13.21 9.64 25.36
C LYS A 405 -13.00 8.33 26.16
N GLY A 406 -12.35 7.33 25.55
CA GLY A 406 -12.01 6.07 26.22
C GLY A 406 -11.11 6.28 27.44
N VAL A 407 -10.09 7.13 27.33
CA VAL A 407 -9.21 7.49 28.44
C VAL A 407 -9.99 8.22 29.56
N ARG A 408 -10.93 9.12 29.20
CA ARG A 408 -11.78 9.82 30.19
C ARG A 408 -12.77 8.88 30.86
N ALA A 409 -13.40 7.97 30.13
CA ALA A 409 -14.33 7.00 30.71
C ALA A 409 -13.63 6.02 31.66
N GLY A 410 -12.40 5.58 31.34
CA GLY A 410 -11.58 4.78 32.25
C GLY A 410 -11.14 5.53 33.50
N ALA A 411 -10.80 6.81 33.39
CA ALA A 411 -10.44 7.65 34.54
C ALA A 411 -11.64 7.94 35.46
N THR A 412 -12.83 8.17 34.90
CA THR A 412 -14.06 8.40 35.70
C THR A 412 -14.62 7.10 36.32
N ALA A 413 -14.48 5.95 35.64
CA ALA A 413 -14.86 4.67 36.23
C ALA A 413 -13.98 4.27 37.43
N GLY A 414 -12.69 4.64 37.42
CA GLY A 414 -11.79 4.46 38.55
C GLY A 414 -12.14 5.30 39.79
N VAL A 415 -12.68 6.50 39.60
CA VAL A 415 -13.10 7.38 40.68
C VAL A 415 -14.40 6.92 41.33
N SER A 416 -15.36 6.44 40.54
CA SER A 416 -16.66 5.99 41.05
C SER A 416 -16.61 4.71 41.92
N VAL A 417 -15.59 3.88 41.75
CA VAL A 417 -15.41 2.65 42.55
C VAL A 417 -14.83 2.97 43.95
N PHE A 418 -14.13 4.05 44.10
CA PHE A 418 -13.61 4.50 45.41
C PHE A 418 -14.61 5.32 46.25
N GLU A 419 -15.48 6.11 45.60
CA GLU A 419 -16.52 6.87 46.28
C GLU A 419 -17.71 6.02 46.76
N ALA A 420 -17.95 4.85 46.21
CA ALA A 420 -19.01 3.95 46.65
C ALA A 420 -18.64 3.14 47.90
N ARG A 421 -17.46 3.32 48.48
CA ARG A 421 -17.01 2.63 49.72
C ARG A 421 -16.72 3.58 50.89
N ALA A 422 -17.03 4.85 50.78
CA ALA A 422 -17.08 5.80 51.87
C ALA A 422 -18.54 6.15 52.24
#